data_37517fadc2e1cd15bc77d306ec12f4d8
#
_entry.id   37517fadc2e1cd15bc77d306ec12f4d8
#
_cell.length_a   1.000
_cell.length_b   1.000
_cell.length_c   1.000
_cell.angle_alpha   90.00
_cell.angle_beta   90.00
_cell.angle_gamma   90.00
#
_symmetry.space_group_name_H-M   'P 1'
#
loop_
_entity.id
_entity.type
_entity.pdbx_description
1 polymer ?
#
loop_
_entity_poly.entity_id
_entity_poly.type
_entity_poly.pdbx_seq_one_letter_code
_entity_poly.pdbx_strand_id
1 'polypeptide(L)'
;MQKIKDFCKRHRLLWLTLLVALAAAAVAAWAGFDLGQRVDNQPVYEIVNDDYTRTVVIPATADAATQDDGTTGLYLPVPLKRGQRIYGVRLDLTTHNWAFRQGTLYAALLDADGNAVANGELDCITIKDDTFAAITFDAPYTAPGTADAEADYDLANPNMTLRLWYTPGDDWDVYHLLGLWTDADTSQQMTRRNANGTTDSIVGHPALQYVVNDSGSWSHVISRLLGVLTFAAVVAGFILLTHRAKLWQVVLVCGAVLG
;
A
#
# COMPACT_ATOMS: atom_id res chain seq x y z
N MET A 1 -49.43 22.89 18.49
CA MET A 1 -48.76 21.80 19.22
C MET A 1 -49.58 20.51 19.33
N GLN A 2 -50.90 20.59 19.61
CA GLN A 2 -51.76 19.42 19.77
C GLN A 2 -51.80 18.52 18.52
N LYS A 3 -51.98 19.11 17.31
CA LYS A 3 -52.00 18.39 16.03
C LYS A 3 -50.75 17.57 15.74
N ILE A 4 -49.57 18.04 16.15
CA ILE A 4 -48.29 17.32 15.97
C ILE A 4 -48.21 16.13 16.95
N LYS A 5 -48.70 16.30 18.19
CA LYS A 5 -48.74 15.21 19.18
C LYS A 5 -49.68 14.09 18.75
N ASP A 6 -50.83 14.43 18.17
CA ASP A 6 -51.81 13.47 17.69
C ASP A 6 -51.31 12.75 16.43
N PHE A 7 -50.63 13.44 15.54
CA PHE A 7 -49.97 12.86 14.38
C PHE A 7 -48.85 11.87 14.80
N CYS A 8 -48.00 12.26 15.74
CA CYS A 8 -46.94 11.38 16.25
C CYS A 8 -47.52 10.14 16.97
N LYS A 9 -48.61 10.28 17.74
CA LYS A 9 -49.26 9.13 18.36
C LYS A 9 -49.86 8.16 17.35
N ARG A 10 -50.49 8.70 16.28
CA ARG A 10 -51.11 7.90 15.22
C ARG A 10 -50.12 7.13 14.38
N HIS A 11 -48.89 7.69 14.23
CA HIS A 11 -47.82 7.10 13.42
C HIS A 11 -46.65 6.61 14.28
N ARG A 12 -46.87 6.34 15.56
CA ARG A 12 -45.79 5.93 16.49
C ARG A 12 -44.98 4.73 15.98
N LEU A 13 -45.67 3.77 15.39
CA LEU A 13 -45.00 2.56 14.84
C LEU A 13 -44.07 2.90 13.66
N LEU A 14 -44.54 3.79 12.77
CA LEU A 14 -43.75 4.25 11.62
C LEU A 14 -42.51 5.02 12.07
N TRP A 15 -42.62 5.93 13.05
CA TRP A 15 -41.48 6.65 13.59
C TRP A 15 -40.49 5.73 14.28
N LEU A 16 -40.97 4.74 15.01
CA LEU A 16 -40.11 3.76 15.67
C LEU A 16 -39.37 2.91 14.65
N THR A 17 -40.03 2.52 13.56
CA THR A 17 -39.36 1.78 12.45
C THR A 17 -38.34 2.60 11.76
N LEU A 18 -38.59 3.88 11.46
CA LEU A 18 -37.60 4.77 10.86
C LEU A 18 -36.39 4.97 11.77
N LEU A 19 -36.60 5.11 13.08
CA LEU A 19 -35.51 5.21 14.06
C LEU A 19 -34.64 3.94 14.08
N VAL A 20 -35.28 2.77 14.10
CA VAL A 20 -34.59 1.47 14.05
C VAL A 20 -33.84 1.31 12.72
N ALA A 21 -34.47 1.70 11.59
CA ALA A 21 -33.84 1.65 10.28
C ALA A 21 -32.59 2.53 10.21
N LEU A 22 -32.65 3.75 10.72
CA LEU A 22 -31.52 4.67 10.77
C LEU A 22 -30.41 4.14 11.68
N ALA A 23 -30.77 3.62 12.86
CA ALA A 23 -29.76 3.03 13.76
C ALA A 23 -29.07 1.81 13.15
N ALA A 24 -29.82 0.91 12.52
CA ALA A 24 -29.29 -0.26 11.83
C ALA A 24 -28.42 0.15 10.65
N ALA A 25 -28.83 1.14 9.86
CA ALA A 25 -28.03 1.67 8.75
C ALA A 25 -26.73 2.31 9.22
N ALA A 26 -26.74 3.04 10.33
CA ALA A 26 -25.54 3.63 10.91
C ALA A 26 -24.54 2.56 11.38
N VAL A 27 -25.01 1.50 12.04
CA VAL A 27 -24.20 0.37 12.46
C VAL A 27 -23.62 -0.38 11.25
N ALA A 28 -24.43 -0.63 10.22
CA ALA A 28 -23.99 -1.29 9.01
C ALA A 28 -22.97 -0.44 8.21
N ALA A 29 -23.19 0.88 8.16
CA ALA A 29 -22.25 1.80 7.53
C ALA A 29 -20.90 1.83 8.27
N TRP A 30 -20.94 1.83 9.61
CA TRP A 30 -19.73 1.76 10.42
C TRP A 30 -18.97 0.44 10.22
N ALA A 31 -19.67 -0.70 10.25
CA ALA A 31 -19.08 -2.00 9.99
C ALA A 31 -18.52 -2.10 8.56
N GLY A 32 -19.22 -1.51 7.57
CA GLY A 32 -18.76 -1.42 6.20
C GLY A 32 -17.52 -0.56 6.04
N PHE A 33 -17.40 0.51 6.82
CA PHE A 33 -16.18 1.33 6.85
C PHE A 33 -14.99 0.54 7.40
N ASP A 34 -15.16 -0.17 8.52
CA ASP A 34 -14.12 -1.02 9.09
C ASP A 34 -13.68 -2.13 8.12
N LEU A 35 -14.64 -2.77 7.44
CA LEU A 35 -14.36 -3.77 6.42
C LEU A 35 -13.60 -3.18 5.24
N GLY A 36 -14.02 -2.00 4.76
CA GLY A 36 -13.35 -1.28 3.69
C GLY A 36 -11.93 -0.88 4.05
N GLN A 37 -11.71 -0.42 5.27
CA GLN A 37 -10.37 -0.12 5.79
C GLN A 37 -9.44 -1.34 5.76
N ARG A 38 -9.97 -2.53 6.03
CA ARG A 38 -9.19 -3.78 5.93
C ARG A 38 -8.82 -4.10 4.49
N VAL A 39 -9.73 -3.84 3.53
CA VAL A 39 -9.45 -4.00 2.10
C VAL A 39 -8.43 -2.97 1.63
N ASP A 40 -8.63 -1.70 1.98
CA ASP A 40 -7.75 -0.59 1.62
C ASP A 40 -6.32 -0.76 2.19
N ASN A 41 -6.19 -1.43 3.34
CA ASN A 41 -4.90 -1.67 3.98
C ASN A 41 -4.19 -2.96 3.53
N GLN A 42 -4.74 -3.70 2.58
CA GLN A 42 -4.02 -4.84 2.02
C GLN A 42 -2.96 -4.36 1.02
N PRO A 43 -1.71 -4.79 1.19
CA PRO A 43 -0.65 -4.40 0.28
C PRO A 43 -0.86 -5.04 -1.09
N VAL A 44 -0.71 -4.24 -2.14
CA VAL A 44 -0.66 -4.68 -3.53
C VAL A 44 0.75 -4.49 -4.07
N TYR A 45 1.11 -5.26 -5.11
CA TYR A 45 2.41 -5.15 -5.75
C TYR A 45 2.26 -4.30 -7.02
N GLU A 46 2.97 -3.19 -7.09
CA GLU A 46 3.15 -2.45 -8.34
C GLU A 46 4.31 -3.11 -9.12
N ILE A 47 4.02 -3.69 -10.28
CA ILE A 47 5.02 -4.29 -11.16
C ILE A 47 5.61 -3.18 -12.02
N VAL A 48 6.93 -3.05 -12.02
CA VAL A 48 7.61 -1.97 -12.74
C VAL A 48 7.98 -2.40 -14.15
N ASN A 49 8.54 -3.60 -14.38
CA ASN A 49 8.89 -4.15 -15.70
C ASN A 49 9.29 -5.63 -15.59
N ASP A 50 9.22 -6.39 -16.71
CA ASP A 50 9.52 -7.82 -16.76
C ASP A 50 10.77 -8.19 -17.58
N ASP A 51 11.35 -7.26 -18.35
CA ASP A 51 12.46 -7.53 -19.28
C ASP A 51 13.82 -7.13 -18.70
N TYR A 52 14.31 -7.87 -17.69
CA TYR A 52 15.57 -7.60 -17.02
C TYR A 52 16.74 -8.38 -17.68
N THR A 53 17.74 -7.66 -18.17
CA THR A 53 18.86 -8.25 -18.91
C THR A 53 20.23 -7.94 -18.33
N ARG A 54 20.30 -7.09 -17.30
CA ARG A 54 21.53 -6.62 -16.68
C ARG A 54 21.42 -6.71 -15.17
N THR A 55 22.56 -6.61 -14.49
CA THR A 55 22.63 -6.53 -13.04
C THR A 55 23.41 -5.30 -12.60
N VAL A 56 22.94 -4.69 -11.52
CA VAL A 56 23.62 -3.60 -10.82
C VAL A 56 24.06 -4.12 -9.46
N VAL A 57 25.34 -4.00 -9.17
CA VAL A 57 25.87 -4.41 -7.86
C VAL A 57 25.36 -3.47 -6.77
N ILE A 58 24.77 -4.03 -5.73
CA ILE A 58 24.43 -3.30 -4.51
C ILE A 58 25.72 -3.07 -3.73
N PRO A 59 26.06 -1.83 -3.36
CA PRO A 59 27.29 -1.55 -2.64
C PRO A 59 27.31 -2.23 -1.27
N ALA A 60 28.45 -2.83 -0.95
CA ALA A 60 28.72 -3.34 0.38
C ALA A 60 29.37 -2.26 1.26
N THR A 61 29.11 -2.28 2.56
CA THR A 61 29.93 -1.58 3.54
C THR A 61 31.35 -2.17 3.53
N ALA A 62 32.34 -1.41 4.00
CA ALA A 62 33.75 -1.79 3.84
C ALA A 62 34.11 -3.13 4.51
N ASP A 63 33.46 -3.45 5.62
CA ASP A 63 33.55 -4.75 6.30
C ASP A 63 32.32 -4.96 7.22
N ALA A 64 32.19 -6.18 7.77
CA ALA A 64 31.09 -6.54 8.68
C ALA A 64 31.07 -5.72 9.99
N ALA A 65 32.20 -5.16 10.39
CA ALA A 65 32.33 -4.35 11.59
C ALA A 65 32.13 -2.85 11.31
N THR A 66 32.12 -2.46 10.03
CA THR A 66 31.93 -1.05 9.65
C THR A 66 30.46 -0.68 9.82
N GLN A 67 30.19 0.18 10.77
CA GLN A 67 28.90 0.79 10.92
C GLN A 67 28.52 1.53 9.62
N ASP A 68 27.25 1.46 9.24
CA ASP A 68 26.74 2.21 8.09
C ASP A 68 27.17 3.69 8.18
N ASP A 69 27.88 4.16 7.16
CA ASP A 69 28.37 5.55 7.06
C ASP A 69 27.25 6.54 6.65
N GLY A 70 26.02 6.03 6.48
CA GLY A 70 24.87 6.80 6.03
C GLY A 70 24.89 7.18 4.55
N THR A 71 25.98 6.85 3.82
CA THR A 71 26.19 7.31 2.43
C THR A 71 26.37 6.18 1.42
N THR A 72 26.99 5.08 1.80
CA THR A 72 27.19 3.90 0.92
C THR A 72 25.84 3.32 0.54
N GLY A 73 25.58 3.09 -0.72
CA GLY A 73 24.33 2.46 -1.18
C GLY A 73 24.00 2.70 -2.65
N LEU A 74 23.01 1.96 -3.11
CA LEU A 74 22.32 2.17 -4.37
C LEU A 74 21.07 2.99 -4.11
N TYR A 75 20.93 4.13 -4.74
CA TYR A 75 19.85 5.10 -4.56
C TYR A 75 18.91 5.04 -5.77
N LEU A 76 17.66 4.74 -5.51
CA LEU A 76 16.61 4.53 -6.49
C LEU A 76 15.49 5.55 -6.25
N PRO A 77 15.03 6.30 -7.26
CA PRO A 77 13.87 7.16 -7.11
C PRO A 77 12.60 6.32 -6.88
N VAL A 78 11.76 6.73 -5.94
CA VAL A 78 10.52 6.02 -5.58
C VAL A 78 9.32 6.86 -6.01
N PRO A 79 8.50 6.39 -6.96
CA PRO A 79 7.34 7.13 -7.45
C PRO A 79 6.11 6.91 -6.55
N LEU A 80 6.18 7.30 -5.27
CA LEU A 80 5.02 7.24 -4.39
C LEU A 80 4.03 8.34 -4.70
N LYS A 81 2.75 7.98 -4.81
CA LYS A 81 1.64 8.93 -4.91
C LYS A 81 1.35 9.55 -3.55
N ARG A 82 0.79 10.76 -3.55
CA ARG A 82 0.36 11.42 -2.31
C ARG A 82 -0.67 10.56 -1.57
N GLY A 83 -0.50 10.40 -0.26
CA GLY A 83 -1.37 9.57 0.58
C GLY A 83 -1.20 8.06 0.40
N GLN A 84 -0.37 7.62 -0.54
CA GLN A 84 -0.05 6.21 -0.72
C GLN A 84 0.80 5.70 0.45
N ARG A 85 0.47 4.52 0.93
CA ARG A 85 1.17 3.88 2.04
C ARG A 85 2.05 2.75 1.52
N ILE A 86 3.34 2.78 1.84
CA ILE A 86 4.30 1.75 1.48
C ILE A 86 4.65 0.90 2.70
N TYR A 87 4.66 -0.41 2.52
CA TYR A 87 4.95 -1.41 3.56
C TYR A 87 6.33 -2.03 3.41
N GLY A 88 6.92 -1.93 2.22
CA GLY A 88 8.20 -2.55 1.91
C GLY A 88 8.44 -2.59 0.42
N VAL A 89 9.44 -3.36 0.03
CA VAL A 89 9.85 -3.54 -1.36
C VAL A 89 10.12 -5.01 -1.64
N ARG A 90 9.98 -5.42 -2.90
CA ARG A 90 10.42 -6.72 -3.38
C ARG A 90 11.43 -6.49 -4.50
N LEU A 91 12.56 -7.16 -4.40
CA LEU A 91 13.72 -6.98 -5.27
C LEU A 91 14.02 -8.31 -5.96
N ASP A 92 14.21 -8.30 -7.26
CA ASP A 92 14.74 -9.46 -7.95
C ASP A 92 16.27 -9.41 -7.88
N LEU A 93 16.81 -10.29 -7.05
CA LEU A 93 18.21 -10.28 -6.66
C LEU A 93 18.95 -11.48 -7.26
N THR A 94 20.22 -11.28 -7.55
CA THR A 94 21.11 -12.35 -7.96
C THR A 94 22.36 -12.35 -7.13
N THR A 95 22.79 -13.55 -6.75
CA THR A 95 24.08 -13.81 -6.10
C THR A 95 25.08 -14.39 -7.10
N HIS A 96 24.76 -14.38 -8.38
CA HIS A 96 25.56 -14.97 -9.46
C HIS A 96 25.88 -16.46 -9.24
N ASN A 97 24.89 -17.22 -8.71
CA ASN A 97 25.00 -18.66 -8.38
C ASN A 97 26.04 -19.01 -7.31
N TRP A 98 26.46 -18.07 -6.49
CA TRP A 98 27.35 -18.35 -5.38
C TRP A 98 26.60 -19.04 -4.24
N ALA A 99 27.15 -20.14 -3.74
CA ALA A 99 26.54 -20.92 -2.64
C ALA A 99 26.53 -20.17 -1.31
N PHE A 100 27.31 -19.10 -1.20
CA PHE A 100 27.54 -18.38 0.03
C PHE A 100 26.78 -17.06 0.07
N ARG A 101 26.03 -16.84 1.14
CA ARG A 101 25.09 -15.71 1.26
C ARG A 101 25.00 -15.23 2.70
N GLN A 102 26.15 -14.92 3.31
CA GLN A 102 26.15 -14.34 4.65
C GLN A 102 26.09 -12.82 4.55
N GLY A 103 25.39 -12.23 5.52
CA GLY A 103 25.27 -10.79 5.64
C GLY A 103 23.83 -10.34 5.60
N THR A 104 23.64 -9.03 5.67
CA THR A 104 22.33 -8.40 5.73
C THR A 104 22.19 -7.34 4.66
N LEU A 105 21.14 -7.45 3.87
CA LEU A 105 20.71 -6.42 2.94
C LEU A 105 19.76 -5.48 3.66
N TYR A 106 20.03 -4.20 3.58
CA TYR A 106 19.22 -3.13 4.17
C TYR A 106 18.53 -2.31 3.09
N ALA A 107 17.33 -1.84 3.43
CA ALA A 107 16.58 -0.89 2.65
C ALA A 107 16.12 0.27 3.53
N ALA A 108 16.37 1.50 3.12
CA ALA A 108 15.86 2.69 3.77
C ALA A 108 15.10 3.57 2.77
N LEU A 109 13.88 3.95 3.11
CA LEU A 109 13.14 4.97 2.37
C LEU A 109 13.54 6.35 2.91
N LEU A 110 14.06 7.19 2.03
CA LEU A 110 14.54 8.53 2.37
C LEU A 110 13.54 9.58 1.87
N ASP A 111 13.31 10.61 2.67
CA ASP A 111 12.55 11.79 2.26
C ASP A 111 13.40 12.74 1.39
N ALA A 112 12.82 13.89 1.04
CA ALA A 112 13.47 14.92 0.23
C ALA A 112 14.73 15.52 0.89
N ASP A 113 14.78 15.49 2.23
CA ASP A 113 15.90 16.02 3.02
C ASP A 113 16.96 14.94 3.26
N GLY A 114 16.74 13.72 2.79
CA GLY A 114 17.64 12.58 2.94
C GLY A 114 17.50 11.85 4.29
N ASN A 115 16.46 12.14 5.07
CA ASN A 115 16.21 11.44 6.33
C ASN A 115 15.51 10.09 6.07
N ALA A 116 15.93 9.04 6.76
CA ALA A 116 15.25 7.76 6.70
C ALA A 116 13.90 7.83 7.42
N VAL A 117 12.81 7.57 6.67
CA VAL A 117 11.42 7.58 7.16
C VAL A 117 10.85 6.19 7.33
N ALA A 118 11.47 5.17 6.72
CA ALA A 118 11.18 3.76 6.93
C ALA A 118 12.45 2.93 6.65
N ASN A 119 12.64 1.88 7.42
CA ASN A 119 13.79 0.99 7.31
C ASN A 119 13.32 -0.47 7.28
N GLY A 120 14.08 -1.31 6.64
CA GLY A 120 13.88 -2.75 6.63
C GLY A 120 15.17 -3.48 6.34
N GLU A 121 15.20 -4.76 6.71
CA GLU A 121 16.36 -5.61 6.53
C GLU A 121 15.98 -6.99 6.04
N LEU A 122 16.91 -7.67 5.40
CA LEU A 122 16.76 -9.03 4.90
C LEU A 122 18.07 -9.80 5.12
N ASP A 123 17.96 -10.96 5.77
CA ASP A 123 19.08 -11.90 5.87
C ASP A 123 19.36 -12.49 4.49
N CYS A 124 20.57 -12.28 3.99
CA CYS A 124 20.99 -12.69 2.65
C CYS A 124 20.97 -14.20 2.43
N ILE A 125 20.97 -15.00 3.50
CA ILE A 125 20.84 -16.47 3.41
C ILE A 125 19.47 -16.87 2.83
N THR A 126 18.47 -16.00 2.93
CA THR A 126 17.11 -16.26 2.43
C THR A 126 16.93 -15.92 0.96
N ILE A 127 17.89 -15.23 0.35
CA ILE A 127 17.83 -14.82 -1.06
C ILE A 127 17.98 -16.04 -1.95
N LYS A 128 17.07 -16.14 -2.91
CA LYS A 128 17.14 -17.13 -4.00
C LYS A 128 17.30 -16.39 -5.31
N ASP A 129 18.25 -16.83 -6.12
CA ASP A 129 18.45 -16.24 -7.45
C ASP A 129 17.18 -16.36 -8.29
N ASP A 130 16.96 -15.36 -9.13
CA ASP A 130 15.84 -15.26 -10.06
C ASP A 130 14.46 -15.31 -9.36
N THR A 131 14.40 -14.82 -8.12
CA THR A 131 13.15 -14.67 -7.37
C THR A 131 13.09 -13.35 -6.62
N PHE A 132 11.89 -12.78 -6.54
CA PHE A 132 11.68 -11.57 -5.75
C PHE A 132 11.84 -11.83 -4.25
N ALA A 133 12.87 -11.26 -3.66
CA ALA A 133 13.07 -11.22 -2.22
C ALA A 133 12.33 -10.01 -1.61
N ALA A 134 11.63 -10.22 -0.52
CA ALA A 134 10.82 -9.17 0.12
C ALA A 134 11.53 -8.57 1.32
N ILE A 135 11.63 -7.24 1.36
CA ILE A 135 12.05 -6.46 2.52
C ILE A 135 10.82 -5.71 3.05
N THR A 136 10.39 -6.07 4.25
CA THR A 136 9.29 -5.38 4.93
C THR A 136 9.86 -4.26 5.80
N PHE A 137 9.28 -3.08 5.74
CA PHE A 137 9.68 -1.97 6.60
C PHE A 137 9.19 -2.18 8.03
N ASP A 138 10.00 -1.78 9.01
CA ASP A 138 9.68 -1.85 10.45
C ASP A 138 8.37 -1.15 10.78
N ALA A 139 8.12 -0.03 10.09
CA ALA A 139 6.85 0.70 10.14
C ALA A 139 6.46 1.15 8.73
N PRO A 140 5.20 0.96 8.33
CA PRO A 140 4.74 1.48 7.05
C PRO A 140 4.79 3.01 7.02
N TYR A 141 5.24 3.56 5.89
CA TYR A 141 5.29 5.00 5.68
C TYR A 141 4.13 5.45 4.78
N THR A 142 3.52 6.59 5.10
CA THR A 142 2.48 7.20 4.27
C THR A 142 3.04 8.48 3.65
N ALA A 143 3.05 8.54 2.32
CA ALA A 143 3.51 9.71 1.59
C ALA A 143 2.65 10.95 1.96
N PRO A 144 3.26 12.11 2.24
CA PRO A 144 2.52 13.29 2.66
C PRO A 144 1.57 13.79 1.57
N GLY A 145 0.42 14.33 2.00
CA GLY A 145 -0.63 14.86 1.14
C GLY A 145 -1.87 13.97 1.11
N THR A 146 -3.00 14.57 0.76
CA THR A 146 -4.26 13.85 0.52
C THR A 146 -4.35 13.51 -0.96
N ALA A 147 -4.76 12.29 -1.27
CA ALA A 147 -5.20 11.93 -2.61
C ALA A 147 -6.54 12.64 -2.88
N ASP A 148 -6.50 13.90 -3.29
CA ASP A 148 -7.68 14.55 -3.85
C ASP A 148 -7.99 13.89 -5.20
N ALA A 149 -9.15 13.27 -5.27
CA ALA A 149 -9.54 12.28 -6.27
C ALA A 149 -9.61 12.79 -7.72
N GLU A 150 -9.37 14.06 -8.02
CA GLU A 150 -9.53 14.62 -9.36
C GLU A 150 -8.33 15.39 -9.93
N ALA A 151 -7.33 15.77 -9.13
CA ALA A 151 -6.32 16.71 -9.63
C ALA A 151 -4.89 16.16 -9.75
N ASP A 152 -4.50 15.05 -9.11
CA ASP A 152 -3.09 14.75 -8.89
C ASP A 152 -2.68 13.27 -9.01
N TYR A 153 -3.29 12.52 -9.90
CA TYR A 153 -2.85 11.14 -10.19
C TYR A 153 -1.42 11.08 -10.78
N ASP A 154 -0.91 12.18 -11.30
CA ASP A 154 0.38 12.23 -12.01
C ASP A 154 1.53 12.86 -11.21
N LEU A 155 1.29 13.36 -10.02
CA LEU A 155 2.38 13.90 -9.19
C LEU A 155 2.84 12.83 -8.20
N ALA A 156 3.67 11.91 -8.69
CA ALA A 156 4.59 11.18 -7.84
C ALA A 156 5.28 12.19 -6.90
N ASN A 157 5.46 11.84 -5.62
CA ASN A 157 6.30 12.66 -4.76
C ASN A 157 7.75 12.52 -5.28
N PRO A 158 8.26 13.48 -6.08
CA PRO A 158 9.47 13.29 -6.88
C PRO A 158 10.74 13.17 -6.05
N ASN A 159 10.61 13.28 -4.73
CA ASN A 159 11.74 13.45 -3.83
C ASN A 159 11.93 12.27 -2.86
N MET A 160 11.18 11.17 -3.02
CA MET A 160 11.43 9.97 -2.23
C MET A 160 12.49 9.12 -2.90
N THR A 161 13.40 8.56 -2.11
CA THR A 161 14.50 7.72 -2.59
C THR A 161 14.60 6.45 -1.76
N LEU A 162 14.69 5.30 -2.40
CA LEU A 162 15.05 4.05 -1.75
C LEU A 162 16.56 3.90 -1.79
N ARG A 163 17.18 3.74 -0.62
CA ARG A 163 18.59 3.41 -0.47
C ARG A 163 18.72 1.94 -0.13
N LEU A 164 19.53 1.21 -0.90
CA LEU A 164 19.87 -0.20 -0.68
C LEU A 164 21.37 -0.32 -0.41
N TRP A 165 21.74 -1.03 0.64
CA TRP A 165 23.13 -1.36 0.93
C TRP A 165 23.22 -2.72 1.61
N TYR A 166 24.41 -3.30 1.53
CA TYR A 166 24.65 -4.64 2.01
C TYR A 166 25.81 -4.63 3.02
N THR A 167 25.62 -5.29 4.15
CA THR A 167 26.69 -5.54 5.11
C THR A 167 27.07 -7.00 5.02
N PRO A 168 28.34 -7.31 4.58
CA PRO A 168 28.79 -8.68 4.43
C PRO A 168 28.92 -9.39 5.79
N GLY A 169 28.80 -10.72 5.78
CA GLY A 169 29.09 -11.54 6.94
C GLY A 169 30.61 -11.78 7.12
N ASP A 170 30.95 -12.52 8.19
CA ASP A 170 32.36 -12.75 8.58
C ASP A 170 33.21 -13.51 7.52
N ASP A 171 32.56 -14.34 6.71
CA ASP A 171 33.24 -15.10 5.64
C ASP A 171 33.15 -14.40 4.27
N TRP A 172 32.98 -13.07 4.26
CA TRP A 172 32.85 -12.33 3.01
C TRP A 172 34.15 -12.35 2.19
N ASP A 173 34.00 -12.73 0.92
CA ASP A 173 35.04 -12.60 -0.10
C ASP A 173 34.63 -11.51 -1.10
N VAL A 174 35.61 -10.74 -1.59
CA VAL A 174 35.41 -9.67 -2.58
C VAL A 174 34.70 -10.12 -3.87
N TYR A 175 34.63 -11.42 -4.09
CA TYR A 175 33.97 -12.01 -5.26
C TYR A 175 32.45 -12.28 -5.05
N HIS A 176 31.96 -12.15 -3.82
CA HIS A 176 30.55 -12.38 -3.51
C HIS A 176 29.77 -11.06 -3.64
N LEU A 177 29.26 -10.80 -4.82
CA LEU A 177 28.52 -9.58 -5.11
C LEU A 177 27.01 -9.87 -5.11
N LEU A 178 26.24 -9.04 -4.41
CA LEU A 178 24.80 -9.02 -4.50
C LEU A 178 24.39 -8.09 -5.64
N GLY A 179 23.69 -8.63 -6.63
CA GLY A 179 23.21 -7.88 -7.79
C GLY A 179 21.69 -7.69 -7.73
N LEU A 180 21.24 -6.53 -8.19
CA LEU A 180 19.84 -6.24 -8.50
C LEU A 180 19.66 -6.30 -10.00
N TRP A 181 18.68 -7.07 -10.46
CA TRP A 181 18.36 -7.11 -11.89
C TRP A 181 17.82 -5.77 -12.38
N THR A 182 18.16 -5.39 -13.60
CA THR A 182 17.73 -4.15 -14.23
C THR A 182 17.57 -4.35 -15.73
N ASP A 183 16.70 -3.56 -16.36
CA ASP A 183 16.63 -3.49 -17.81
C ASP A 183 17.65 -2.49 -18.40
N ALA A 184 17.53 -2.26 -19.70
CA ALA A 184 18.37 -1.32 -20.44
C ALA A 184 17.65 0.02 -20.73
N ASP A 185 16.49 0.26 -20.14
CA ASP A 185 15.75 1.51 -20.37
C ASP A 185 16.54 2.71 -19.82
N THR A 186 16.59 3.76 -20.61
CA THR A 186 17.33 4.98 -20.29
C THR A 186 16.50 6.05 -19.59
N SER A 187 15.23 5.78 -19.35
CA SER A 187 14.31 6.76 -18.75
C SER A 187 14.51 6.94 -17.25
N GLN A 188 15.07 5.95 -16.56
CA GLN A 188 15.33 6.02 -15.14
C GLN A 188 16.82 6.01 -14.83
N GLN A 189 17.22 6.80 -13.85
CA GLN A 189 18.60 6.94 -13.41
C GLN A 189 18.71 6.58 -11.93
N MET A 190 19.66 5.70 -11.64
CA MET A 190 20.05 5.29 -10.29
C MET A 190 21.41 5.90 -9.94
N THR A 191 21.66 6.13 -8.67
CA THR A 191 22.98 6.58 -8.19
C THR A 191 23.57 5.53 -7.27
N ARG A 192 24.78 5.06 -7.57
CA ARG A 192 25.54 4.17 -6.71
C ARG A 192 26.67 4.92 -6.02
N ARG A 193 26.71 4.85 -4.70
CA ARG A 193 27.82 5.37 -3.87
C ARG A 193 28.51 4.20 -3.21
N ASN A 194 29.78 4.03 -3.52
CA ASN A 194 30.61 2.95 -2.99
C ASN A 194 31.27 3.38 -1.66
N ALA A 195 31.65 2.41 -0.83
CA ALA A 195 32.31 2.65 0.45
C ALA A 195 33.64 3.43 0.34
N ASN A 196 34.27 3.42 -0.83
CA ASN A 196 35.50 4.22 -1.11
C ASN A 196 35.20 5.69 -1.48
N GLY A 197 33.92 6.12 -1.41
CA GLY A 197 33.48 7.47 -1.75
C GLY A 197 33.24 7.73 -3.23
N THR A 198 33.50 6.75 -4.13
CA THR A 198 33.20 6.93 -5.55
C THR A 198 31.67 6.90 -5.79
N THR A 199 31.21 7.72 -6.73
CA THR A 199 29.80 7.80 -7.10
C THR A 199 29.65 7.55 -8.60
N ASP A 200 28.77 6.62 -8.95
CA ASP A 200 28.45 6.27 -10.33
C ASP A 200 26.97 6.56 -10.61
N SER A 201 26.70 7.04 -11.81
CA SER A 201 25.32 7.13 -12.33
C SER A 201 25.05 5.94 -13.24
N ILE A 202 23.97 5.22 -12.96
CA ILE A 202 23.59 4.00 -13.64
C ILE A 202 22.22 4.23 -14.25
N VAL A 203 22.07 3.87 -15.51
CA VAL A 203 20.83 4.01 -16.26
C VAL A 203 20.15 2.64 -16.37
N GLY A 204 18.86 2.58 -16.11
CA GLY A 204 18.04 1.38 -16.20
C GLY A 204 16.90 1.37 -15.17
N HIS A 205 15.90 0.57 -15.43
CA HIS A 205 14.82 0.29 -14.46
C HIS A 205 15.20 -0.93 -13.62
N PRO A 206 15.24 -0.82 -12.29
CA PRO A 206 15.51 -1.97 -11.42
C PRO A 206 14.31 -2.92 -11.39
N ALA A 207 14.59 -4.20 -11.23
CA ALA A 207 13.60 -5.24 -10.97
C ALA A 207 13.06 -5.10 -9.53
N LEU A 208 12.16 -4.15 -9.35
CA LEU A 208 11.67 -3.68 -8.07
C LEU A 208 10.14 -3.62 -8.09
N GLN A 209 9.52 -4.15 -7.06
CA GLN A 209 8.10 -4.01 -6.82
C GLN A 209 7.89 -3.28 -5.51
N TYR A 210 7.03 -2.26 -5.51
CA TYR A 210 6.62 -1.58 -4.29
C TYR A 210 5.43 -2.29 -3.66
N VAL A 211 5.53 -2.58 -2.35
CA VAL A 211 4.42 -3.13 -1.57
C VAL A 211 3.64 -1.96 -1.01
N VAL A 212 2.61 -1.54 -1.73
CA VAL A 212 1.84 -0.34 -1.43
C VAL A 212 0.36 -0.68 -1.24
N ASN A 213 -0.40 0.21 -0.62
CA ASN A 213 -1.85 0.15 -0.69
C ASN A 213 -2.39 1.26 -1.59
N ASP A 214 -3.50 0.98 -2.26
CA ASP A 214 -4.29 2.03 -2.86
C ASP A 214 -4.99 2.84 -1.77
N SER A 215 -4.82 4.15 -1.82
CA SER A 215 -5.39 5.07 -0.84
C SER A 215 -6.93 5.03 -0.87
N GLY A 216 -7.49 4.22 -0.01
CA GLY A 216 -8.70 4.39 0.74
C GLY A 216 -10.01 4.82 0.08
N SER A 217 -10.38 4.37 -1.12
CA SER A 217 -11.72 4.66 -1.66
C SER A 217 -12.77 3.61 -1.26
N TRP A 218 -12.37 2.37 -1.04
CA TRP A 218 -13.28 1.25 -0.76
C TRP A 218 -14.00 1.36 0.58
N SER A 219 -13.35 1.93 1.61
CA SER A 219 -13.98 2.14 2.92
C SER A 219 -15.24 2.99 2.83
N HIS A 220 -15.21 4.08 2.06
CA HIS A 220 -16.37 4.94 1.86
C HIS A 220 -17.44 4.30 0.97
N VAL A 221 -17.03 3.58 -0.09
CA VAL A 221 -17.97 2.90 -1.00
C VAL A 221 -18.73 1.79 -0.26
N ILE A 222 -18.02 0.89 0.42
CA ILE A 222 -18.63 -0.23 1.13
C ILE A 222 -19.50 0.28 2.29
N SER A 223 -19.03 1.30 3.02
CA SER A 223 -19.81 1.94 4.08
C SER A 223 -21.15 2.48 3.59
N ARG A 224 -21.14 3.26 2.51
CA ARG A 224 -22.37 3.83 1.92
C ARG A 224 -23.30 2.73 1.41
N LEU A 225 -22.76 1.76 0.68
CA LEU A 225 -23.54 0.66 0.11
C LEU A 225 -24.25 -0.15 1.20
N LEU A 226 -23.52 -0.59 2.24
CA LEU A 226 -24.11 -1.36 3.34
C LEU A 226 -25.11 -0.54 4.15
N GLY A 227 -24.86 0.74 4.39
CA GLY A 227 -25.79 1.63 5.06
C GLY A 227 -27.12 1.74 4.31
N VAL A 228 -27.09 2.03 3.01
CA VAL A 228 -28.27 2.17 2.16
C VAL A 228 -29.02 0.85 2.03
N LEU A 229 -28.34 -0.26 1.79
CA LEU A 229 -28.97 -1.58 1.69
C LEU A 229 -29.68 -1.97 2.99
N THR A 230 -29.06 -1.73 4.13
CA THR A 230 -29.65 -2.04 5.43
C THR A 230 -30.88 -1.18 5.71
N PHE A 231 -30.82 0.12 5.42
CA PHE A 231 -31.97 1.01 5.54
C PHE A 231 -33.13 0.53 4.67
N ALA A 232 -32.86 0.25 3.40
CA ALA A 232 -33.90 -0.22 2.47
C ALA A 232 -34.49 -1.56 2.91
N ALA A 233 -33.70 -2.50 3.40
CA ALA A 233 -34.17 -3.80 3.88
C ALA A 233 -35.09 -3.67 5.10
N VAL A 234 -34.74 -2.80 6.07
CA VAL A 234 -35.59 -2.59 7.27
C VAL A 234 -36.91 -1.91 6.90
N VAL A 235 -36.89 -0.90 6.02
CA VAL A 235 -38.11 -0.23 5.54
C VAL A 235 -38.97 -1.19 4.74
N ALA A 236 -38.39 -1.99 3.88
CA ALA A 236 -39.12 -2.99 3.10
C ALA A 236 -39.76 -4.07 3.99
N GLY A 237 -39.01 -4.56 4.97
CA GLY A 237 -39.55 -5.52 5.96
C GLY A 237 -40.77 -4.94 6.73
N PHE A 238 -40.70 -3.65 7.08
CA PHE A 238 -41.84 -2.97 7.74
C PHE A 238 -43.07 -2.88 6.81
N ILE A 239 -42.89 -2.51 5.55
CA ILE A 239 -43.97 -2.45 4.55
C ILE A 239 -44.62 -3.82 4.36
N LEU A 240 -43.80 -4.88 4.25
CA LEU A 240 -44.33 -6.25 4.14
C LEU A 240 -45.17 -6.67 5.34
N LEU A 241 -44.68 -6.37 6.54
CA LEU A 241 -45.37 -6.75 7.78
C LEU A 241 -46.68 -5.97 8.02
N THR A 242 -46.68 -4.67 7.67
CA THR A 242 -47.82 -3.78 7.99
C THR A 242 -48.89 -3.75 6.92
N HIS A 243 -48.51 -3.88 5.64
CA HIS A 243 -49.45 -3.71 4.53
C HIS A 243 -49.75 -4.98 3.74
N ARG A 244 -49.21 -6.14 4.13
CA ARG A 244 -49.31 -7.38 3.36
C ARG A 244 -48.95 -7.19 1.87
N ALA A 245 -47.97 -6.32 1.61
CA ALA A 245 -47.54 -5.97 0.26
C ALA A 245 -47.04 -7.22 -0.46
N LYS A 246 -47.28 -7.29 -1.77
CA LYS A 246 -46.73 -8.36 -2.59
C LYS A 246 -45.20 -8.15 -2.75
N LEU A 247 -44.43 -9.25 -2.78
CA LEU A 247 -42.96 -9.22 -2.83
C LEU A 247 -42.41 -8.30 -3.95
N TRP A 248 -43.06 -8.28 -5.13
CA TRP A 248 -42.65 -7.43 -6.23
C TRP A 248 -42.74 -5.92 -5.94
N GLN A 249 -43.69 -5.48 -5.08
CA GLN A 249 -43.82 -4.09 -4.67
C GLN A 249 -42.66 -3.65 -3.77
N VAL A 250 -42.17 -4.58 -2.94
CA VAL A 250 -40.97 -4.36 -2.10
C VAL A 250 -39.72 -4.25 -2.95
N VAL A 251 -39.56 -5.13 -3.95
CA VAL A 251 -38.44 -5.07 -4.90
C VAL A 251 -38.41 -3.75 -5.66
N LEU A 252 -39.61 -3.24 -6.07
CA LEU A 252 -39.72 -1.93 -6.72
C LEU A 252 -39.31 -0.77 -5.81
N VAL A 253 -39.73 -0.78 -4.55
CA VAL A 253 -39.34 0.26 -3.58
C VAL A 253 -37.85 0.20 -3.28
N CYS A 254 -37.29 -1.01 -3.09
CA CYS A 254 -35.84 -1.17 -2.91
C CYS A 254 -35.04 -0.72 -4.14
N GLY A 255 -35.52 -1.03 -5.34
CA GLY A 255 -34.89 -0.59 -6.58
C GLY A 255 -34.94 0.92 -6.78
N ALA A 256 -36.02 1.57 -6.40
CA ALA A 256 -36.14 3.04 -6.48
C ALA A 256 -35.30 3.79 -5.42
N VAL A 257 -34.89 3.12 -4.34
CA VAL A 257 -34.03 3.70 -3.29
C VAL A 257 -32.55 3.50 -3.62
N LEU A 258 -32.24 2.50 -4.42
CA LEU A 258 -30.86 2.13 -4.80
C LEU A 258 -30.42 2.71 -6.16
N GLY A 259 -31.32 3.18 -6.98
CA GLY A 259 -31.05 3.88 -8.25
C GLY A 259 -31.10 5.37 -8.11
#